data_6a69f3c47bf291a84bee0982503b263c
#
_entry.id   6a69f3c47bf291a84bee0982503b263c
#
_cell.length_a   1.000
_cell.length_b   1.000
_cell.length_c   1.000
_cell.angle_alpha   90.00
_cell.angle_beta   90.00
_cell.angle_gamma   90.00
#
_symmetry.space_group_name_H-M   'P 1'
#
loop_
_entity.id
_entity.type
_entity.pdbx_description
1 polymer ?
#
loop_
_entity_poly.entity_id
_entity_poly.type
_entity_poly.pdbx_seq_one_letter_code
_entity_poly.pdbx_strand_id
1 'polypeptide(L)'
;MYGRISGYYEANTWASHDGHADARDFEGRFANMHLSAAEQTSSSAAPTYSLVTKPPIVPIDKATFRREAKVFQNDDEIERIAENPREYSRFVSTRAKNVREAAEDYGTTRDSEDARYYSYNLGNKTVALLRTEGGYSMNEFHEDRWRELFPGREHITSVVDLQLAHPLVENAGDILLEYQLRRDAREGEQPLLKWYPLNEESKARAAKLGFVEVDDCNMVLDPTQHPDKWTTNSAGEWQRANKPERYLARADDGERRNAHVASSGYDSDDDFM
;
A
#
# COMPACT_ATOMS: atom_id res chain seq x y z
N MET A 1 -19.49 44.50 -25.35
CA MET A 1 -19.57 43.36 -26.29
C MET A 1 -18.58 42.33 -25.76
N TYR A 2 -19.04 41.36 -24.98
CA TYR A 2 -18.21 40.29 -24.44
C TYR A 2 -18.65 38.97 -25.10
N GLY A 3 -17.74 38.38 -25.88
CA GLY A 3 -17.94 37.10 -26.55
C GLY A 3 -17.83 35.94 -25.53
N ARG A 4 -18.88 35.12 -25.45
CA ARG A 4 -18.89 33.83 -24.76
C ARG A 4 -18.08 32.84 -25.58
N ILE A 5 -17.03 32.27 -24.98
CA ILE A 5 -16.37 31.08 -25.50
C ILE A 5 -17.06 29.87 -24.84
N SER A 6 -17.83 29.17 -25.62
CA SER A 6 -18.46 27.89 -25.26
C SER A 6 -17.47 26.77 -25.58
N GLY A 7 -16.80 26.25 -24.54
CA GLY A 7 -15.98 25.06 -24.66
C GLY A 7 -16.83 23.80 -24.46
N TYR A 8 -17.03 23.04 -25.52
CA TYR A 8 -17.60 21.69 -25.45
C TYR A 8 -16.58 20.76 -24.80
N TYR A 9 -16.90 20.24 -23.62
CA TYR A 9 -16.20 19.09 -23.04
C TYR A 9 -16.86 17.84 -23.61
N GLU A 10 -16.19 17.16 -24.52
CA GLU A 10 -16.53 15.79 -24.86
C GLU A 10 -16.28 14.88 -23.66
N ALA A 11 -17.35 14.29 -23.13
CA ALA A 11 -17.29 13.23 -22.15
C ALA A 11 -16.70 11.98 -22.80
N ASN A 12 -15.41 11.75 -22.58
CA ASN A 12 -14.79 10.46 -22.91
C ASN A 12 -15.38 9.39 -22.00
N THR A 13 -16.32 8.63 -22.54
CA THR A 13 -16.80 7.38 -21.97
C THR A 13 -15.63 6.38 -21.92
N TRP A 14 -15.12 6.16 -20.72
CA TRP A 14 -14.17 5.09 -20.46
C TRP A 14 -14.91 3.75 -20.58
N ALA A 15 -14.74 3.10 -21.71
CA ALA A 15 -15.15 1.72 -21.89
C ALA A 15 -14.38 0.87 -20.86
N SER A 16 -15.13 0.16 -20.02
CA SER A 16 -14.61 -0.88 -19.14
C SER A 16 -13.93 -1.95 -20.01
N HIS A 17 -12.60 -1.94 -20.01
CA HIS A 17 -11.82 -3.03 -20.59
C HIS A 17 -11.87 -4.18 -19.61
N ASP A 18 -12.53 -5.25 -20.01
CA ASP A 18 -12.58 -6.52 -19.27
C ASP A 18 -11.16 -7.03 -19.04
N GLY A 19 -10.75 -7.05 -17.76
CA GLY A 19 -9.41 -7.45 -17.32
C GLY A 19 -9.08 -8.94 -17.45
N HIS A 20 -9.78 -9.69 -18.32
CA HIS A 20 -9.52 -11.12 -18.54
C HIS A 20 -8.51 -11.42 -19.65
N ALA A 21 -8.17 -10.46 -20.51
CA ALA A 21 -7.20 -10.66 -21.57
C ALA A 21 -5.75 -10.50 -21.10
N ASP A 22 -5.49 -9.62 -20.15
CA ASP A 22 -4.12 -9.28 -19.72
C ASP A 22 -3.46 -10.35 -18.84
N ALA A 23 -4.23 -11.13 -18.08
CA ALA A 23 -3.66 -12.18 -17.23
C ALA A 23 -2.98 -13.32 -18.02
N ARG A 24 -3.51 -13.68 -19.18
CA ARG A 24 -2.91 -14.73 -20.03
C ARG A 24 -1.66 -14.26 -20.77
N ASP A 25 -1.59 -12.99 -21.11
CA ASP A 25 -0.42 -12.40 -21.78
C ASP A 25 0.75 -12.21 -20.77
N PHE A 26 0.43 -11.98 -19.52
CA PHE A 26 1.42 -11.91 -18.43
C PHE A 26 2.05 -13.27 -18.13
N GLU A 27 1.27 -14.35 -18.04
CA GLU A 27 1.79 -15.70 -17.86
C GLU A 27 2.71 -16.13 -19.01
N GLY A 28 2.37 -15.77 -20.26
CA GLY A 28 3.19 -16.04 -21.42
C GLY A 28 4.51 -15.27 -21.44
N ARG A 29 4.54 -14.04 -20.98
CA ARG A 29 5.76 -13.23 -20.87
C ARG A 29 6.66 -13.69 -19.72
N PHE A 30 6.07 -14.11 -18.61
CA PHE A 30 6.82 -14.65 -17.47
C PHE A 30 7.49 -15.98 -17.81
N ALA A 31 6.80 -16.85 -18.54
CA ALA A 31 7.37 -18.12 -19.01
C ALA A 31 8.54 -17.92 -20.00
N ASN A 32 8.47 -16.90 -20.86
CA ASN A 32 9.54 -16.59 -21.83
C ASN A 32 10.76 -15.92 -21.20
N MET A 33 10.63 -15.24 -20.07
CA MET A 33 11.79 -14.67 -19.35
C MET A 33 12.68 -15.74 -18.71
N HIS A 34 12.14 -16.93 -18.46
CA HIS A 34 12.92 -18.08 -17.90
C HIS A 34 13.73 -18.85 -18.96
N LEU A 35 13.45 -18.69 -20.24
CA LEU A 35 14.09 -19.49 -21.30
C LEU A 35 15.34 -18.85 -21.92
N SER A 36 15.67 -17.60 -21.61
CA SER A 36 16.86 -16.92 -22.16
C SER A 36 18.09 -16.91 -21.23
N ALA A 37 18.03 -17.54 -20.06
CA ALA A 37 19.10 -17.51 -19.06
C ALA A 37 19.92 -18.83 -18.99
N ALA A 38 19.92 -19.62 -20.05
CA ALA A 38 20.78 -20.80 -20.14
C ALA A 38 22.05 -20.46 -20.90
N GLU A 39 23.01 -19.81 -20.24
CA GLU A 39 24.47 -19.93 -20.43
C GLU A 39 25.20 -18.80 -19.71
N GLN A 40 25.30 -18.90 -18.38
CA GLN A 40 26.44 -18.31 -17.65
C GLN A 40 26.61 -19.07 -16.33
N THR A 41 27.68 -19.86 -16.28
CA THR A 41 28.18 -20.56 -15.10
C THR A 41 28.68 -19.59 -14.04
N SER A 42 27.82 -19.19 -13.12
CA SER A 42 28.19 -18.81 -11.77
C SER A 42 27.00 -19.15 -10.86
N SER A 43 27.21 -19.98 -9.86
CA SER A 43 26.19 -20.54 -8.96
C SER A 43 25.65 -19.50 -7.97
N SER A 44 24.94 -18.49 -8.44
CA SER A 44 23.97 -17.81 -7.60
C SER A 44 22.59 -18.41 -7.92
N ALA A 45 22.07 -19.23 -7.02
CA ALA A 45 20.72 -19.74 -7.15
C ALA A 45 19.76 -18.59 -7.44
N ALA A 46 19.00 -18.70 -8.54
CA ALA A 46 17.99 -17.68 -8.86
C ALA A 46 17.05 -17.51 -7.66
N PRO A 47 16.63 -16.29 -7.32
CA PRO A 47 15.77 -16.07 -6.17
C PRO A 47 14.47 -16.87 -6.36
N THR A 48 14.20 -17.77 -5.43
CA THR A 48 12.99 -18.58 -5.45
C THR A 48 11.88 -17.79 -4.76
N TYR A 49 10.74 -17.61 -5.43
CA TYR A 49 9.55 -16.98 -4.87
C TYR A 49 8.55 -18.06 -4.48
N SER A 50 7.79 -17.81 -3.41
CA SER A 50 6.71 -18.66 -2.93
C SER A 50 5.47 -17.84 -2.62
N LEU A 51 4.32 -18.51 -2.59
CA LEU A 51 3.07 -17.90 -2.18
C LEU A 51 2.83 -18.16 -0.68
N VAL A 52 2.70 -17.08 0.09
CA VAL A 52 2.48 -17.13 1.52
C VAL A 52 1.08 -16.62 1.89
N THR A 53 0.54 -17.09 3.01
CA THR A 53 -0.80 -16.70 3.49
C THR A 53 -0.83 -15.39 4.26
N LYS A 54 0.33 -14.91 4.70
CA LYS A 54 0.46 -13.61 5.38
C LYS A 54 1.21 -12.65 4.49
N PRO A 55 0.77 -11.37 4.39
CA PRO A 55 1.52 -10.38 3.66
C PRO A 55 2.97 -10.29 4.17
N PRO A 56 3.99 -10.26 3.30
CA PRO A 56 5.38 -10.14 3.70
C PRO A 56 5.73 -8.71 4.10
N ILE A 57 5.00 -8.20 5.09
CA ILE A 57 5.14 -6.85 5.65
C ILE A 57 5.77 -6.97 7.02
N VAL A 58 6.75 -6.12 7.28
CA VAL A 58 7.47 -6.05 8.55
C VAL A 58 7.38 -4.66 9.15
N PRO A 59 7.21 -4.54 10.48
CA PRO A 59 7.42 -3.28 11.17
C PRO A 59 8.90 -2.89 11.09
N ILE A 60 9.15 -1.61 10.90
CA ILE A 60 10.51 -1.04 10.85
C ILE A 60 10.56 0.20 11.75
N ASP A 61 11.76 0.58 12.15
CA ASP A 61 11.97 1.82 12.88
C ASP A 61 11.95 3.05 11.95
N LYS A 62 11.80 4.23 12.55
CA LYS A 62 11.76 5.52 11.86
C LYS A 62 13.01 5.80 11.02
N ALA A 63 14.20 5.44 11.53
CA ALA A 63 15.45 5.70 10.80
C ALA A 63 15.55 4.84 9.54
N THR A 64 15.14 3.58 9.65
CA THR A 64 15.01 2.66 8.51
C THR A 64 13.98 3.18 7.53
N PHE A 65 12.79 3.58 7.99
CA PHE A 65 11.76 4.13 7.11
C PHE A 65 12.25 5.35 6.32
N ARG A 66 12.92 6.30 6.98
CA ARG A 66 13.50 7.47 6.33
C ARG A 66 14.55 7.11 5.28
N ARG A 67 15.38 6.12 5.58
CA ARG A 67 16.38 5.63 4.61
C ARG A 67 15.70 5.01 3.39
N GLU A 68 14.71 4.14 3.59
CA GLU A 68 13.98 3.48 2.52
C GLU A 68 13.16 4.50 1.69
N ALA A 69 12.53 5.50 2.31
CA ALA A 69 11.83 6.58 1.60
C ALA A 69 12.79 7.36 0.67
N LYS A 70 14.01 7.64 1.13
CA LYS A 70 15.04 8.25 0.27
C LYS A 70 15.42 7.37 -0.91
N VAL A 71 15.38 6.03 -0.76
CA VAL A 71 15.59 5.12 -1.90
C VAL A 71 14.48 5.32 -2.92
N PHE A 72 13.21 5.42 -2.52
CA PHE A 72 12.10 5.72 -3.44
C PHE A 72 12.25 7.06 -4.16
N GLN A 73 12.77 8.08 -3.50
CA GLN A 73 13.02 9.40 -4.09
C GLN A 73 14.13 9.35 -5.14
N ASN A 74 15.22 8.60 -4.87
CA ASN A 74 16.46 8.59 -5.66
C ASN A 74 16.67 7.29 -6.45
N ASP A 75 15.65 6.44 -6.60
CA ASP A 75 15.72 5.19 -7.37
C ASP A 75 15.77 5.51 -8.87
N ASP A 76 16.88 5.18 -9.51
CA ASP A 76 17.11 5.41 -10.94
C ASP A 76 16.06 4.71 -11.83
N GLU A 77 15.53 3.56 -11.38
CA GLU A 77 14.45 2.84 -12.08
C GLU A 77 13.14 3.64 -12.02
N ILE A 78 12.77 4.14 -10.83
CA ILE A 78 11.56 4.94 -10.67
C ILE A 78 11.67 6.26 -11.44
N GLU A 79 12.83 6.89 -11.43
CA GLU A 79 13.10 8.09 -12.23
C GLU A 79 12.95 7.81 -13.73
N ARG A 80 13.58 6.75 -14.22
CA ARG A 80 13.46 6.35 -15.64
C ARG A 80 12.01 6.07 -16.02
N ILE A 81 11.21 5.43 -15.15
CA ILE A 81 9.78 5.19 -15.37
C ILE A 81 9.01 6.51 -15.46
N ALA A 82 9.30 7.46 -14.56
CA ALA A 82 8.65 8.78 -14.54
C ALA A 82 8.89 9.57 -15.83
N GLU A 83 10.09 9.49 -16.38
CA GLU A 83 10.53 10.27 -17.56
C GLU A 83 10.15 9.63 -18.89
N ASN A 84 9.79 8.34 -18.92
CA ASN A 84 9.55 7.60 -20.16
C ASN A 84 8.09 7.10 -20.31
N PRO A 85 7.11 8.00 -20.44
CA PRO A 85 5.69 7.61 -20.56
C PRO A 85 5.36 6.84 -21.85
N ARG A 86 6.27 6.83 -22.84
CA ARG A 86 6.11 6.04 -24.07
C ARG A 86 6.51 4.58 -23.86
N GLU A 87 7.45 4.31 -22.98
CA GLU A 87 7.94 2.96 -22.65
C GLU A 87 7.01 2.28 -21.63
N TYR A 88 6.58 3.02 -20.60
CA TYR A 88 5.86 2.46 -19.44
C TYR A 88 4.36 2.76 -19.36
N SER A 89 3.78 3.42 -20.31
CA SER A 89 2.48 4.06 -20.29
C SER A 89 2.43 5.35 -19.43
N ARG A 90 1.54 6.25 -19.84
CA ARG A 90 1.35 7.52 -19.11
C ARG A 90 0.91 7.32 -17.66
N PHE A 91 0.07 6.33 -17.42
CA PHE A 91 -0.44 6.01 -16.08
C PHE A 91 0.69 5.58 -15.13
N VAL A 92 1.53 4.65 -15.56
CA VAL A 92 2.66 4.13 -14.75
C VAL A 92 3.71 5.22 -14.51
N SER A 93 4.01 6.05 -15.52
CA SER A 93 4.94 7.17 -15.37
C SER A 93 4.41 8.25 -14.41
N THR A 94 3.11 8.54 -14.45
CA THR A 94 2.49 9.47 -13.48
C THR A 94 2.59 8.91 -12.06
N ARG A 95 2.34 7.63 -11.85
CA ARG A 95 2.52 6.99 -10.54
C ARG A 95 3.96 7.08 -10.04
N ALA A 96 4.93 6.83 -10.91
CA ALA A 96 6.35 6.95 -10.56
C ALA A 96 6.71 8.37 -10.11
N LYS A 97 6.20 9.38 -10.82
CA LYS A 97 6.39 10.79 -10.47
C LYS A 97 5.76 11.10 -9.10
N ASN A 98 4.51 10.73 -8.89
CA ASN A 98 3.80 10.97 -7.63
C ASN A 98 4.47 10.28 -6.43
N VAL A 99 5.03 9.08 -6.62
CA VAL A 99 5.76 8.36 -5.56
C VAL A 99 7.05 9.11 -5.19
N ARG A 100 7.79 9.65 -6.16
CA ARG A 100 9.00 10.45 -5.89
C ARG A 100 8.66 11.74 -5.14
N GLU A 101 7.64 12.47 -5.60
CA GLU A 101 7.16 13.69 -4.94
C GLU A 101 6.72 13.41 -3.50
N ALA A 102 5.92 12.37 -3.27
CA ALA A 102 5.48 12.00 -1.93
C ALA A 102 6.65 11.57 -1.01
N ALA A 103 7.67 10.90 -1.57
CA ALA A 103 8.86 10.52 -0.82
C ALA A 103 9.74 11.75 -0.45
N GLU A 104 9.78 12.76 -1.33
CA GLU A 104 10.46 14.03 -1.08
C GLU A 104 9.77 14.82 0.03
N ASP A 105 8.44 14.96 -0.06
CA ASP A 105 7.62 15.70 0.90
C ASP A 105 7.65 15.08 2.30
N TYR A 106 7.87 13.76 2.41
CA TYR A 106 7.99 13.09 3.70
C TYR A 106 9.07 13.69 4.60
N GLY A 107 10.16 14.22 4.03
CA GLY A 107 11.21 14.91 4.79
C GLY A 107 10.72 16.13 5.59
N THR A 108 9.54 16.67 5.26
CA THR A 108 8.91 17.84 5.88
C THR A 108 7.80 17.47 6.87
N THR A 109 7.39 16.21 6.93
CA THR A 109 6.27 15.75 7.76
C THR A 109 6.63 15.80 9.25
N ARG A 110 5.71 16.28 10.09
CA ARG A 110 5.88 16.28 11.55
C ARG A 110 5.96 14.85 12.06
N ASP A 111 6.91 14.61 12.94
CA ASP A 111 6.98 13.36 13.68
C ASP A 111 5.88 13.31 14.76
N SER A 112 5.12 12.23 14.76
CA SER A 112 4.20 11.87 15.83
C SER A 112 4.83 10.79 16.67
N GLU A 113 4.62 10.83 18.00
CA GLU A 113 5.08 9.78 18.94
C GLU A 113 4.35 8.45 18.65
N ASP A 114 3.12 8.52 18.15
CA ASP A 114 2.28 7.36 17.81
C ASP A 114 2.53 6.81 16.41
N ALA A 115 3.48 7.38 15.66
CA ALA A 115 3.77 6.95 14.31
C ALA A 115 4.31 5.51 14.27
N ARG A 116 3.75 4.73 13.36
CA ARG A 116 4.11 3.33 13.11
C ARG A 116 4.55 3.19 11.65
N TYR A 117 5.60 2.41 11.44
CA TYR A 117 6.24 2.31 10.13
C TYR A 117 6.33 0.85 9.68
N TYR A 118 6.04 0.63 8.40
CA TYR A 118 6.01 -0.71 7.82
C TYR A 118 6.66 -0.71 6.45
N SER A 119 7.35 -1.81 6.12
CA SER A 119 7.85 -2.08 4.78
C SER A 119 7.28 -3.37 4.23
N TYR A 120 6.98 -3.36 2.94
CA TYR A 120 6.71 -4.53 2.15
C TYR A 120 7.92 -4.83 1.30
N ASN A 121 8.54 -5.99 1.53
CA ASN A 121 9.77 -6.36 0.87
C ASN A 121 9.53 -7.56 -0.07
N LEU A 122 10.12 -7.49 -1.25
CA LEU A 122 10.30 -8.63 -2.14
C LEU A 122 11.81 -8.96 -2.20
N GLY A 123 12.22 -9.92 -1.40
CA GLY A 123 13.61 -10.21 -1.15
C GLY A 123 14.30 -9.06 -0.40
N ASN A 124 15.37 -8.56 -0.99
CA ASN A 124 16.16 -7.45 -0.46
C ASN A 124 15.69 -6.06 -0.94
N LYS A 125 14.65 -6.00 -1.79
CA LYS A 125 14.11 -4.74 -2.30
C LYS A 125 12.82 -4.36 -1.54
N THR A 126 12.79 -3.19 -0.96
CA THR A 126 11.57 -2.57 -0.44
C THR A 126 10.71 -2.12 -1.62
N VAL A 127 9.51 -2.67 -1.73
CA VAL A 127 8.57 -2.37 -2.83
C VAL A 127 7.40 -1.50 -2.40
N ALA A 128 7.17 -1.36 -1.08
CA ALA A 128 6.23 -0.37 -0.58
C ALA A 128 6.53 -0.02 0.88
N LEU A 129 6.13 1.19 1.27
CA LEU A 129 6.26 1.73 2.62
C LEU A 129 4.90 2.28 3.07
N LEU A 130 4.60 2.11 4.35
CA LEU A 130 3.42 2.67 4.99
C LEU A 130 3.84 3.32 6.31
N ARG A 131 3.41 4.57 6.49
CA ARG A 131 3.40 5.26 7.78
C ARG A 131 1.96 5.46 8.19
N THR A 132 1.65 5.05 9.42
CA THR A 132 0.35 5.31 10.04
C THR A 132 0.54 5.97 11.38
N GLU A 133 -0.48 6.66 11.83
CA GLU A 133 -0.58 7.22 13.17
C GLU A 133 -1.71 6.55 13.93
N GLY A 134 -1.73 6.74 15.25
CA GLY A 134 -2.82 6.29 16.11
C GLY A 134 -4.15 6.93 15.73
N GLY A 135 -5.23 6.26 16.10
CA GLY A 135 -6.57 6.77 15.90
C GLY A 135 -6.92 7.89 16.90
N TYR A 136 -8.06 8.50 16.67
CA TYR A 136 -8.60 9.56 17.52
C TYR A 136 -10.13 9.59 17.45
N SER A 137 -10.75 10.35 18.37
CA SER A 137 -12.19 10.50 18.39
C SER A 137 -12.70 11.21 17.16
N MET A 138 -13.76 10.67 16.56
CA MET A 138 -14.43 11.34 15.43
C MET A 138 -15.07 12.68 15.83
N ASN A 139 -15.23 12.97 17.11
CA ASN A 139 -15.68 14.30 17.59
C ASN A 139 -14.69 15.43 17.30
N GLU A 140 -13.47 15.14 16.90
CA GLU A 140 -12.49 16.12 16.45
C GLU A 140 -12.80 16.66 15.03
N PHE A 141 -13.64 15.97 14.27
CA PHE A 141 -14.17 16.53 13.02
C PHE A 141 -15.25 17.58 13.34
N HIS A 142 -15.14 18.74 12.74
CA HIS A 142 -16.04 19.86 12.99
C HIS A 142 -17.43 19.73 12.35
N GLU A 143 -17.65 18.74 11.48
CA GLU A 143 -18.87 18.56 10.73
C GLU A 143 -19.64 17.31 11.17
N ASP A 144 -20.99 17.41 11.23
CA ASP A 144 -21.86 16.27 11.56
C ASP A 144 -21.93 15.22 10.45
N ARG A 145 -21.40 15.54 9.25
CA ARG A 145 -21.43 14.65 8.07
C ARG A 145 -20.83 13.27 8.34
N TRP A 146 -19.78 13.17 9.13
CA TRP A 146 -19.20 11.86 9.46
C TRP A 146 -20.15 10.97 10.27
N ARG A 147 -21.03 11.54 11.13
CA ARG A 147 -22.02 10.78 11.88
C ARG A 147 -23.11 10.19 10.98
N GLU A 148 -23.44 10.89 9.90
CA GLU A 148 -24.37 10.40 8.89
C GLU A 148 -23.74 9.29 8.05
N LEU A 149 -22.45 9.44 7.68
CA LEU A 149 -21.73 8.47 6.87
C LEU A 149 -21.33 7.21 7.64
N PHE A 150 -21.01 7.33 8.93
CA PHE A 150 -20.53 6.24 9.77
C PHE A 150 -21.34 6.14 11.07
N PRO A 151 -22.63 5.78 11.00
CA PRO A 151 -23.50 5.73 12.18
C PRO A 151 -22.99 4.70 13.19
N GLY A 152 -22.91 5.13 14.46
CA GLY A 152 -22.45 4.29 15.57
C GLY A 152 -20.92 4.12 15.67
N ARG A 153 -20.14 4.82 14.83
CA ARG A 153 -18.68 4.86 14.92
C ARG A 153 -18.26 6.11 15.69
N GLU A 154 -17.38 5.95 16.65
CA GLU A 154 -16.95 7.05 17.52
C GLU A 154 -15.48 7.38 17.37
N HIS A 155 -14.67 6.44 16.83
CA HIS A 155 -13.23 6.57 16.75
C HIS A 155 -12.70 6.13 15.38
N ILE A 156 -11.73 6.89 14.85
CA ILE A 156 -10.81 6.45 13.81
C ILE A 156 -9.81 5.50 14.48
N THR A 157 -9.58 4.32 13.92
CA THR A 157 -8.63 3.35 14.49
C THR A 157 -7.18 3.68 14.09
N SER A 158 -6.99 4.14 12.86
CA SER A 158 -5.67 4.53 12.36
C SER A 158 -5.77 5.60 11.27
N VAL A 159 -4.75 6.45 11.21
CA VAL A 159 -4.56 7.44 10.15
C VAL A 159 -3.47 6.95 9.20
N VAL A 160 -3.78 6.82 7.92
CA VAL A 160 -2.79 6.60 6.85
C VAL A 160 -2.18 7.96 6.51
N ASP A 161 -0.96 8.19 6.94
CA ASP A 161 -0.25 9.44 6.72
C ASP A 161 0.55 9.43 5.42
N LEU A 162 1.32 8.36 5.19
CA LEU A 162 2.09 8.20 3.96
C LEU A 162 2.04 6.77 3.46
N GLN A 163 1.79 6.61 2.17
CA GLN A 163 1.90 5.35 1.46
C GLN A 163 2.74 5.52 0.20
N LEU A 164 3.87 4.85 0.14
CA LEU A 164 4.70 4.74 -1.07
C LEU A 164 4.58 3.32 -1.63
N ALA A 165 4.47 3.19 -2.95
CA ALA A 165 4.42 1.89 -3.61
C ALA A 165 5.14 1.97 -4.95
N HIS A 166 6.04 1.02 -5.20
CA HIS A 166 6.80 0.94 -6.45
C HIS A 166 5.83 0.87 -7.64
N PRO A 167 6.01 1.72 -8.68
CA PRO A 167 5.03 1.88 -9.75
C PRO A 167 4.76 0.61 -10.56
N LEU A 168 5.72 -0.31 -10.64
CA LEU A 168 5.60 -1.59 -11.35
C LEU A 168 5.09 -2.74 -10.47
N VAL A 169 5.00 -2.56 -9.14
CA VAL A 169 4.49 -3.62 -8.26
C VAL A 169 2.99 -3.42 -8.05
N GLU A 170 2.24 -4.28 -8.71
CA GLU A 170 0.77 -4.21 -8.65
C GLU A 170 0.25 -4.48 -7.23
N ASN A 171 -0.74 -3.72 -6.82
CA ASN A 171 -1.44 -3.85 -5.55
C ASN A 171 -0.56 -3.71 -4.27
N ALA A 172 0.71 -3.32 -4.37
CA ALA A 172 1.58 -3.22 -3.19
C ALA A 172 1.01 -2.30 -2.10
N GLY A 173 0.47 -1.14 -2.50
CA GLY A 173 -0.19 -0.24 -1.55
C GLY A 173 -1.49 -0.80 -0.97
N ASP A 174 -2.29 -1.53 -1.76
CA ASP A 174 -3.53 -2.14 -1.28
C ASP A 174 -3.25 -3.26 -0.26
N ILE A 175 -2.15 -4.00 -0.44
CA ILE A 175 -1.67 -5.01 0.51
C ILE A 175 -1.25 -4.37 1.84
N LEU A 176 -0.65 -3.17 1.80
CA LEU A 176 -0.33 -2.42 3.02
C LEU A 176 -1.58 -1.98 3.78
N LEU A 177 -2.63 -1.51 3.07
CA LEU A 177 -3.91 -1.16 3.72
C LEU A 177 -4.61 -2.40 4.29
N GLU A 178 -4.60 -3.52 3.56
CA GLU A 178 -5.12 -4.78 4.06
C GLU A 178 -4.40 -5.21 5.35
N TYR A 179 -3.09 -5.08 5.40
CA TYR A 179 -2.31 -5.33 6.60
C TYR A 179 -2.72 -4.42 7.76
N GLN A 180 -2.94 -3.13 7.50
CA GLN A 180 -3.39 -2.19 8.54
C GLN A 180 -4.78 -2.53 9.06
N LEU A 181 -5.73 -2.87 8.20
CA LEU A 181 -7.06 -3.33 8.60
C LEU A 181 -7.00 -4.57 9.50
N ARG A 182 -6.16 -5.55 9.15
CA ARG A 182 -5.95 -6.75 9.97
C ARG A 182 -5.36 -6.42 11.33
N ARG A 183 -4.49 -5.45 11.39
CA ARG A 183 -3.84 -5.02 12.61
C ARG A 183 -4.84 -4.35 13.55
N ASP A 184 -5.60 -3.38 13.06
CA ASP A 184 -6.61 -2.69 13.86
C ASP A 184 -7.65 -3.67 14.40
N ALA A 185 -8.09 -4.64 13.58
CA ALA A 185 -9.01 -5.68 14.02
C ALA A 185 -8.45 -6.57 15.14
N ARG A 186 -7.11 -6.81 15.18
CA ARG A 186 -6.47 -7.59 16.26
C ARG A 186 -6.44 -6.87 17.59
N GLU A 187 -6.44 -5.56 17.56
CA GLU A 187 -6.53 -4.73 18.77
C GLU A 187 -7.95 -4.75 19.38
N GLY A 188 -8.87 -5.51 18.76
CA GLY A 188 -10.25 -5.72 19.25
C GLY A 188 -11.23 -4.67 18.76
N GLU A 189 -10.78 -3.79 17.88
CA GLU A 189 -11.59 -2.72 17.32
C GLU A 189 -12.14 -3.10 15.94
N GLN A 190 -13.24 -2.49 15.56
CA GLN A 190 -13.72 -2.51 14.18
C GLN A 190 -12.93 -1.47 13.39
N PRO A 191 -12.13 -1.84 12.39
CA PRO A 191 -11.29 -0.90 11.66
C PRO A 191 -12.08 0.28 11.07
N LEU A 192 -11.54 1.47 11.24
CA LEU A 192 -12.00 2.69 10.60
C LEU A 192 -10.76 3.52 10.23
N LEU A 193 -10.34 3.46 8.98
CA LEU A 193 -9.12 4.11 8.51
C LEU A 193 -9.42 5.50 7.98
N LYS A 194 -8.66 6.49 8.43
CA LYS A 194 -8.62 7.81 7.79
C LYS A 194 -7.41 7.90 6.85
N TRP A 195 -7.59 8.57 5.72
CA TRP A 195 -6.53 8.90 4.79
C TRP A 195 -6.64 10.36 4.34
N TYR A 196 -5.49 11.01 4.22
CA TYR A 196 -5.35 12.34 3.62
C TYR A 196 -4.67 12.19 2.26
N PRO A 197 -5.41 12.05 1.16
CA PRO A 197 -4.82 11.91 -0.17
C PRO A 197 -4.17 13.23 -0.63
N LEU A 198 -2.91 13.15 -1.04
CA LEU A 198 -2.11 14.33 -1.41
C LEU A 198 -2.46 14.93 -2.79
N ASN A 199 -3.13 14.16 -3.64
CA ASN A 199 -3.46 14.57 -5.00
C ASN A 199 -4.71 13.83 -5.52
N GLU A 200 -5.25 14.28 -6.66
CA GLU A 200 -6.45 13.72 -7.28
C GLU A 200 -6.31 12.22 -7.65
N GLU A 201 -5.12 11.75 -8.00
CA GLU A 201 -4.90 10.33 -8.29
C GLU A 201 -5.02 9.48 -7.03
N SER A 202 -4.39 9.90 -5.93
CA SER A 202 -4.50 9.22 -4.64
C SER A 202 -5.93 9.27 -4.10
N LYS A 203 -6.64 10.39 -4.30
CA LYS A 203 -8.06 10.54 -3.97
C LYS A 203 -8.94 9.57 -4.76
N ALA A 204 -8.75 9.51 -6.08
CA ALA A 204 -9.48 8.58 -6.94
C ALA A 204 -9.18 7.11 -6.59
N ARG A 205 -7.93 6.81 -6.20
CA ARG A 205 -7.55 5.48 -5.72
C ARG A 205 -8.21 5.15 -4.39
N ALA A 206 -8.20 6.06 -3.43
CA ALA A 206 -8.88 5.89 -2.15
C ALA A 206 -10.37 5.58 -2.35
N ALA A 207 -11.06 6.34 -3.20
CA ALA A 207 -12.46 6.10 -3.55
C ALA A 207 -12.69 4.71 -4.16
N LYS A 208 -11.80 4.21 -5.02
CA LYS A 208 -11.87 2.84 -5.56
C LYS A 208 -11.75 1.77 -4.47
N LEU A 209 -11.03 2.05 -3.39
CA LEU A 209 -10.87 1.17 -2.24
C LEU A 209 -12.02 1.28 -1.22
N GLY A 210 -12.98 2.19 -1.46
CA GLY A 210 -14.14 2.38 -0.60
C GLY A 210 -13.99 3.48 0.45
N PHE A 211 -12.92 4.29 0.37
CA PHE A 211 -12.86 5.50 1.18
C PHE A 211 -13.90 6.50 0.72
N VAL A 212 -14.59 7.11 1.66
CA VAL A 212 -15.63 8.14 1.45
C VAL A 212 -15.10 9.49 1.94
N GLU A 213 -15.34 10.55 1.16
CA GLU A 213 -14.98 11.91 1.55
C GLU A 213 -15.85 12.37 2.72
N VAL A 214 -15.20 12.75 3.81
CA VAL A 214 -15.84 13.36 4.98
C VAL A 214 -15.82 14.88 4.85
N ASP A 215 -14.68 15.42 4.40
CA ASP A 215 -14.48 16.81 4.09
C ASP A 215 -13.52 16.96 2.89
N ASP A 216 -13.14 18.19 2.54
CA ASP A 216 -12.31 18.50 1.35
C ASP A 216 -10.95 17.76 1.36
N CYS A 217 -10.44 17.41 2.53
CA CYS A 217 -9.11 16.87 2.72
C CYS A 217 -9.10 15.42 3.22
N ASN A 218 -10.16 14.98 3.90
CA ASN A 218 -10.17 13.73 4.62
C ASN A 218 -11.11 12.72 3.99
N MET A 219 -10.60 11.50 3.82
CA MET A 219 -11.36 10.35 3.39
C MET A 219 -11.31 9.26 4.47
N VAL A 220 -12.41 8.55 4.68
CA VAL A 220 -12.53 7.52 5.69
C VAL A 220 -13.04 6.23 5.07
N LEU A 221 -12.46 5.11 5.46
CA LEU A 221 -12.84 3.76 5.06
C LEU A 221 -13.41 3.01 6.26
N ASP A 222 -14.68 2.62 6.17
CA ASP A 222 -15.25 1.54 6.95
C ASP A 222 -15.35 0.29 6.05
N PRO A 223 -14.52 -0.73 6.25
CA PRO A 223 -14.53 -1.90 5.36
C PRO A 223 -15.84 -2.68 5.44
N THR A 224 -16.61 -2.55 6.52
CA THR A 224 -17.92 -3.21 6.69
C THR A 224 -18.98 -2.67 5.73
N GLN A 225 -18.83 -1.42 5.28
CA GLN A 225 -19.75 -0.78 4.34
C GLN A 225 -19.46 -1.14 2.87
N HIS A 226 -18.33 -1.81 2.60
CA HIS A 226 -17.87 -2.12 1.26
C HIS A 226 -17.54 -3.61 1.06
N PRO A 227 -18.53 -4.53 1.19
CA PRO A 227 -18.30 -5.97 1.08
C PRO A 227 -17.88 -6.40 -0.34
N ASP A 228 -18.08 -5.56 -1.35
CA ASP A 228 -17.60 -5.73 -2.72
C ASP A 228 -16.08 -5.51 -2.85
N LYS A 229 -15.46 -4.80 -1.90
CA LYS A 229 -14.04 -4.45 -1.89
C LYS A 229 -13.27 -5.13 -0.77
N TRP A 230 -13.90 -5.33 0.38
CA TRP A 230 -13.30 -5.88 1.58
C TRP A 230 -14.14 -7.02 2.13
N THR A 231 -13.49 -8.09 2.53
CA THR A 231 -14.12 -9.27 3.14
C THR A 231 -13.19 -9.84 4.20
N THR A 232 -13.63 -10.88 4.91
CA THR A 232 -12.77 -11.62 5.82
C THR A 232 -12.42 -12.98 5.24
N ASN A 233 -11.19 -13.42 5.46
CA ASN A 233 -10.75 -14.77 5.09
C ASN A 233 -11.29 -15.82 6.07
N SER A 234 -10.95 -17.09 5.86
CA SER A 234 -11.37 -18.21 6.72
C SER A 234 -10.88 -18.11 8.17
N ALA A 235 -9.86 -17.30 8.44
CA ALA A 235 -9.34 -16.98 9.77
C ALA A 235 -10.00 -15.74 10.40
N GLY A 236 -11.00 -15.12 9.74
CA GLY A 236 -11.65 -13.89 10.20
C GLY A 236 -10.81 -12.62 9.99
N GLU A 237 -9.69 -12.70 9.27
CA GLU A 237 -8.84 -11.55 9.00
C GLU A 237 -9.31 -10.80 7.75
N TRP A 238 -9.29 -9.46 7.79
CA TRP A 238 -9.64 -8.61 6.66
C TRP A 238 -8.75 -8.89 5.46
N GLN A 239 -9.37 -8.92 4.29
CA GLN A 239 -8.70 -9.04 2.99
C GLN A 239 -9.50 -8.32 1.90
N ARG A 240 -8.83 -8.04 0.80
CA ARG A 240 -9.49 -7.49 -0.39
C ARG A 240 -10.40 -8.54 -1.00
N ALA A 241 -11.66 -8.16 -1.30
CA ALA A 241 -12.60 -9.02 -1.99
C ALA A 241 -12.08 -9.36 -3.40
N ASN A 242 -12.36 -10.57 -3.87
CA ASN A 242 -12.01 -11.05 -5.21
C ASN A 242 -10.51 -11.02 -5.53
N LYS A 243 -9.65 -11.07 -4.51
CA LYS A 243 -8.19 -11.19 -4.64
C LYS A 243 -7.71 -12.49 -4.01
N PRO A 244 -6.58 -13.05 -4.50
CA PRO A 244 -6.01 -14.26 -3.90
C PRO A 244 -5.69 -14.06 -2.42
N GLU A 245 -5.95 -15.07 -1.60
CA GLU A 245 -5.57 -15.11 -0.17
C GLU A 245 -4.07 -15.32 0.03
N ARG A 246 -3.28 -15.24 -1.02
CA ARG A 246 -1.85 -15.50 -0.99
C ARG A 246 -1.07 -14.34 -1.55
N TYR A 247 0.12 -14.15 -1.00
CA TYR A 247 1.02 -13.06 -1.32
C TYR A 247 2.34 -13.62 -1.85
N LEU A 248 2.93 -12.94 -2.82
CA LEU A 248 4.27 -13.27 -3.29
C LEU A 248 5.29 -12.89 -2.21
N ALA A 249 6.15 -13.81 -1.84
CA ALA A 249 7.27 -13.59 -0.94
C ALA A 249 8.49 -14.33 -1.47
N ARG A 250 9.68 -13.87 -1.14
CA ARG A 250 10.90 -14.61 -1.44
C ARG A 250 11.03 -15.77 -0.47
N ALA A 251 11.44 -16.95 -0.94
CA ALA A 251 11.47 -18.17 -0.13
C ALA A 251 12.39 -18.08 1.10
N ASP A 252 13.51 -17.35 0.97
CA ASP A 252 14.48 -17.10 2.05
C ASP A 252 13.97 -16.12 3.14
N ASP A 253 12.93 -15.30 2.85
CA ASP A 253 12.33 -14.41 3.83
C ASP A 253 11.55 -15.18 4.93
N GLY A 254 11.10 -16.39 4.65
CA GLY A 254 10.43 -17.28 5.61
C GLY A 254 11.36 -17.82 6.69
N GLU A 255 12.57 -18.17 6.33
CA GLU A 255 13.57 -18.71 7.26
C GLU A 255 14.12 -17.64 8.21
N ARG A 256 14.36 -16.43 7.73
CA ARG A 256 14.84 -15.30 8.55
C ARG A 256 13.82 -14.87 9.61
N ARG A 257 12.52 -14.93 9.32
CA ARG A 257 11.46 -14.60 10.29
C ARG A 257 11.39 -15.59 11.43
N ASN A 258 11.56 -16.86 11.15
CA ASN A 258 11.57 -17.89 12.20
C ASN A 258 12.81 -17.79 13.08
N ALA A 259 13.96 -17.36 12.56
CA ALA A 259 15.17 -17.12 13.33
C ALA A 259 15.05 -15.90 14.27
N HIS A 260 14.35 -14.83 13.83
CA HIS A 260 14.19 -13.62 14.63
C HIS A 260 13.18 -13.79 15.78
N VAL A 261 12.15 -14.60 15.58
CA VAL A 261 11.18 -14.96 16.64
C VAL A 261 11.82 -15.90 17.67
N ALA A 262 12.73 -16.76 17.25
CA ALA A 262 13.46 -17.67 18.17
C ALA A 262 14.52 -16.95 19.02
N SER A 263 15.07 -15.83 18.57
CA SER A 263 16.13 -15.09 19.30
C SER A 263 15.60 -14.04 20.28
N SER A 264 14.33 -13.67 20.24
CA SER A 264 13.72 -12.71 21.16
C SER A 264 13.09 -13.34 22.40
N GLY A 265 13.31 -14.62 22.63
CA GLY A 265 12.65 -15.41 23.67
C GLY A 265 13.45 -15.75 24.91
N TYR A 266 14.67 -15.25 25.09
CA TYR A 266 15.47 -15.55 26.30
C TYR A 266 16.33 -14.35 26.69
N ASP A 267 15.79 -13.50 27.54
CA ASP A 267 16.54 -12.75 28.54
C ASP A 267 15.57 -12.39 29.69
N SER A 268 15.33 -13.39 30.51
CA SER A 268 14.85 -13.21 31.87
C SER A 268 15.93 -13.79 32.76
N ASP A 269 16.94 -13.01 33.03
CA ASP A 269 17.84 -13.30 34.16
C ASP A 269 17.37 -12.52 35.38
N ASP A 270 16.67 -13.28 36.24
CA ASP A 270 16.66 -13.06 37.68
C ASP A 270 18.09 -13.00 38.21
N ASP A 271 18.50 -11.86 38.75
CA ASP A 271 19.52 -11.79 39.77
C ASP A 271 19.18 -10.65 40.72
N PHE A 272 18.41 -11.01 41.76
CA PHE A 272 18.36 -10.30 43.02
C PHE A 272 18.99 -11.21 44.09
N MET A 273 20.22 -10.92 44.46
CA MET A 273 20.76 -11.12 45.80
C MET A 273 21.45 -9.87 46.28
#